data_b093aad95d1832a843441bd1d10a45fe
#
_entry.id   b093aad95d1832a843441bd1d10a45fe
#
_cell.length_a   1.000
_cell.length_b   1.000
_cell.length_c   1.000
_cell.angle_alpha   90.00
_cell.angle_beta   90.00
_cell.angle_gamma   90.00
#
_symmetry.space_group_name_H-M   'P 1'
#
loop_
_entity.id
_entity.type
_entity.pdbx_description
1 polymer ?
#
loop_
_entity_poly.entity_id
_entity_poly.type
_entity_poly.pdbx_seq_one_letter_code
_entity_poly.pdbx_strand_id
1 'polypeptide(L)'
;MKALTWHGTGDIRCEEVDDPIIQDERDAIIKVTSCAICGSDLHLYGGFVPGMHAGDIMGHETMGEVVEVGRGNSKLKVGDRIVVPFTISCGACRMCSSGLFSLCERSNPKAAMQAKQIGYPTAGLFGYSELYGRFPGGQAQYLRVPFADVGSVVIPDAISDDQVLFLSDIFPTGYMAAENCDIRPGQSVAVFGCGPVGLFAIKSAFLLGAEKVIAIDTIPERLALARQAGAEVLDYTSEELQQQIIDLTNGQGPDAVIEAVGMESHGAGGVIETLQSNLTASERPYALNQAILACRPGGTVSIPGVFVGSAVPTALGAVVGKGLTLKTGQTHVQRYLEPLLQLILEGKIDPSFLITDRVGLEDGPEAYQRFRDKQDGCIKVVMRPNG
;
A
#
# COMPACT_ATOMS: atom_id res chain seq x y z
N MET A 1 -16.54 6.28 -20.83
CA MET A 1 -15.34 6.90 -20.22
C MET A 1 -14.08 6.10 -20.57
N LYS A 2 -12.88 6.72 -20.55
CA LYS A 2 -11.61 5.97 -20.67
C LYS A 2 -11.19 5.39 -19.32
N ALA A 3 -10.60 4.19 -19.34
CA ALA A 3 -10.06 3.50 -18.16
C ALA A 3 -8.87 2.61 -18.54
N LEU A 4 -8.01 2.32 -17.56
CA LEU A 4 -7.00 1.27 -17.69
C LEU A 4 -7.61 -0.07 -17.29
N THR A 5 -7.62 -1.01 -18.22
CA THR A 5 -8.24 -2.33 -18.06
C THR A 5 -7.20 -3.45 -18.18
N TRP A 6 -7.36 -4.47 -17.35
CA TRP A 6 -6.52 -5.66 -17.36
C TRP A 6 -7.02 -6.67 -18.41
N HIS A 7 -6.12 -7.22 -19.21
CA HIS A 7 -6.44 -8.22 -20.26
C HIS A 7 -5.62 -9.51 -20.17
N GLY A 8 -4.78 -9.61 -19.16
CA GLY A 8 -3.90 -10.75 -18.95
C GLY A 8 -2.59 -10.33 -18.32
N THR A 9 -1.74 -11.31 -18.02
CA THR A 9 -0.40 -11.05 -17.45
C THR A 9 0.41 -10.16 -18.40
N GLY A 10 0.83 -8.99 -17.89
CA GLY A 10 1.60 -8.02 -18.67
C GLY A 10 0.80 -7.20 -19.68
N ASP A 11 -0.54 -7.30 -19.68
CA ASP A 11 -1.42 -6.63 -20.65
C ASP A 11 -2.43 -5.71 -19.95
N ILE A 12 -2.08 -4.43 -19.86
CA ILE A 12 -2.96 -3.34 -19.43
C ILE A 12 -3.22 -2.46 -20.65
N ARG A 13 -4.47 -2.05 -20.84
CA ARG A 13 -4.89 -1.22 -21.99
C ARG A 13 -5.66 -0.01 -21.52
N CYS A 14 -5.50 1.13 -22.21
CA CYS A 14 -6.38 2.29 -22.07
C CYS A 14 -7.48 2.17 -23.13
N GLU A 15 -8.72 1.98 -22.69
CA GLU A 15 -9.85 1.78 -23.62
C GLU A 15 -11.14 2.42 -23.11
N GLU A 16 -12.14 2.52 -23.97
CA GLU A 16 -13.46 3.02 -23.62
C GLU A 16 -14.27 1.94 -22.90
N VAL A 17 -14.86 2.31 -21.77
CA VAL A 17 -15.76 1.49 -20.97
C VAL A 17 -17.02 2.29 -20.61
N ASP A 18 -18.05 1.63 -20.13
CA ASP A 18 -19.28 2.29 -19.66
C ASP A 18 -19.00 3.23 -18.50
N ASP A 19 -19.74 4.33 -18.43
CA ASP A 19 -19.68 5.25 -17.29
C ASP A 19 -20.29 4.61 -16.05
N PRO A 20 -19.75 4.90 -14.84
CA PRO A 20 -20.34 4.40 -13.61
C PRO A 20 -21.69 5.07 -13.34
N ILE A 21 -22.57 4.32 -12.67
CA ILE A 21 -23.89 4.80 -12.22
C ILE A 21 -24.04 4.58 -10.72
N ILE A 22 -24.84 5.40 -10.04
CA ILE A 22 -25.26 5.18 -8.65
C ILE A 22 -26.02 3.84 -8.55
N GLN A 23 -25.62 2.98 -7.63
CA GLN A 23 -26.22 1.66 -7.40
C GLN A 23 -26.85 1.54 -5.99
N ASP A 24 -26.39 2.36 -5.04
CA ASP A 24 -26.91 2.41 -3.68
C ASP A 24 -27.07 3.87 -3.24
N GLU A 25 -27.97 4.11 -2.31
CA GLU A 25 -28.27 5.47 -1.84
C GLU A 25 -27.08 6.14 -1.12
N ARG A 26 -26.09 5.38 -0.66
CA ARG A 26 -24.87 5.88 0.00
C ARG A 26 -23.68 6.04 -0.95
N ASP A 27 -23.86 5.76 -2.22
CA ASP A 27 -22.80 5.91 -3.23
C ASP A 27 -22.53 7.39 -3.53
N ALA A 28 -21.34 7.65 -4.08
CA ALA A 28 -21.06 8.84 -4.86
C ALA A 28 -20.35 8.46 -6.17
N ILE A 29 -20.43 9.32 -7.17
CA ILE A 29 -19.57 9.25 -8.37
C ILE A 29 -18.62 10.43 -8.33
N ILE A 30 -17.34 10.15 -8.53
CA ILE A 30 -16.31 11.17 -8.66
C ILE A 30 -15.77 11.25 -10.09
N LYS A 31 -15.47 12.46 -10.54
CA LYS A 31 -14.57 12.72 -11.66
C LYS A 31 -13.15 12.63 -11.12
N VAL A 32 -12.42 11.62 -11.54
CA VAL A 32 -11.06 11.37 -11.02
C VAL A 32 -10.13 12.48 -11.48
N THR A 33 -9.55 13.20 -10.53
CA THR A 33 -8.56 14.25 -10.80
C THR A 33 -7.14 13.68 -10.75
N SER A 34 -6.93 12.68 -9.89
CA SER A 34 -5.62 12.04 -9.72
C SER A 34 -5.78 10.59 -9.28
N CYS A 35 -4.96 9.71 -9.84
CA CYS A 35 -4.80 8.34 -9.39
C CYS A 35 -3.32 7.92 -9.53
N ALA A 36 -2.95 6.78 -8.92
CA ALA A 36 -1.56 6.35 -8.98
C ALA A 36 -1.45 4.83 -9.23
N ILE A 37 -0.24 4.40 -9.62
CA ILE A 37 0.13 2.98 -9.69
C ILE A 37 0.76 2.60 -8.34
N CYS A 38 0.24 1.53 -7.72
CA CYS A 38 0.78 0.92 -6.51
C CYS A 38 1.62 -0.32 -6.82
N GLY A 39 2.53 -0.69 -5.90
CA GLY A 39 3.26 -1.95 -5.99
C GLY A 39 2.33 -3.17 -6.04
N SER A 40 1.20 -3.14 -5.32
CA SER A 40 0.21 -4.22 -5.35
C SER A 40 -0.53 -4.36 -6.69
N ASP A 41 -0.62 -3.30 -7.51
CA ASP A 41 -1.12 -3.40 -8.88
C ASP A 41 -0.21 -4.29 -9.75
N LEU A 42 1.10 -4.31 -9.45
CA LEU A 42 2.06 -5.17 -10.15
C LEU A 42 1.81 -6.66 -9.89
N HIS A 43 1.21 -7.02 -8.75
CA HIS A 43 0.82 -8.42 -8.49
C HIS A 43 -0.31 -8.86 -9.42
N LEU A 44 -1.25 -7.95 -9.74
CA LEU A 44 -2.32 -8.19 -10.73
C LEU A 44 -1.74 -8.21 -12.15
N TYR A 45 -0.90 -7.21 -12.46
CA TYR A 45 -0.19 -7.12 -13.74
C TYR A 45 0.68 -8.35 -14.02
N GLY A 46 1.36 -8.89 -13.00
CA GLY A 46 2.17 -10.10 -13.06
C GLY A 46 1.39 -11.42 -13.06
N GLY A 47 0.05 -11.37 -12.85
CA GLY A 47 -0.79 -12.56 -12.82
C GLY A 47 -0.66 -13.41 -11.55
N PHE A 48 -0.14 -12.83 -10.44
CA PHE A 48 0.05 -13.55 -9.17
C PHE A 48 -1.23 -13.66 -8.33
N VAL A 49 -2.22 -12.80 -8.59
CA VAL A 49 -3.49 -12.80 -7.86
C VAL A 49 -4.58 -13.42 -8.71
N PRO A 50 -5.24 -14.50 -8.27
CA PRO A 50 -6.30 -15.14 -9.02
C PRO A 50 -7.59 -14.33 -9.03
N GLY A 51 -8.46 -14.58 -10.02
CA GLY A 51 -9.79 -13.97 -10.10
C GLY A 51 -9.82 -12.61 -10.79
N MET A 52 -8.82 -12.28 -11.60
CA MET A 52 -8.89 -11.19 -12.57
C MET A 52 -9.56 -11.64 -13.85
N HIS A 53 -10.33 -10.76 -14.48
CA HIS A 53 -11.01 -10.99 -15.75
C HIS A 53 -10.67 -9.88 -16.73
N ALA A 54 -10.60 -10.23 -18.02
CA ALA A 54 -10.39 -9.23 -19.08
C ALA A 54 -11.44 -8.11 -18.98
N GLY A 55 -11.00 -6.87 -19.03
CA GLY A 55 -11.85 -5.69 -18.87
C GLY A 55 -11.99 -5.19 -17.43
N ASP A 56 -11.38 -5.85 -16.42
CA ASP A 56 -11.37 -5.33 -15.05
C ASP A 56 -10.59 -4.01 -15.00
N ILE A 57 -11.21 -2.95 -14.44
CA ILE A 57 -10.61 -1.62 -14.33
C ILE A 57 -9.66 -1.60 -13.13
N MET A 58 -8.42 -1.15 -13.39
CA MET A 58 -7.33 -1.13 -12.44
C MET A 58 -7.35 0.08 -11.49
N GLY A 59 -6.56 -0.01 -10.42
CA GLY A 59 -6.18 1.10 -9.55
C GLY A 59 -7.04 1.27 -8.30
N HIS A 60 -6.35 1.51 -7.20
CA HIS A 60 -6.96 1.66 -5.87
C HIS A 60 -6.45 2.89 -5.11
N GLU A 61 -5.50 3.63 -5.65
CA GLU A 61 -5.08 4.93 -5.12
C GLU A 61 -5.75 6.03 -5.94
N THR A 62 -6.78 6.69 -5.38
CA THR A 62 -7.65 7.57 -6.16
C THR A 62 -8.17 8.75 -5.36
N MET A 63 -8.29 9.88 -6.04
CA MET A 63 -9.03 11.05 -5.57
C MET A 63 -9.75 11.74 -6.73
N GLY A 64 -10.72 12.58 -6.40
CA GLY A 64 -11.45 13.32 -7.43
C GLY A 64 -12.50 14.27 -6.87
N GLU A 65 -13.23 14.90 -7.77
CA GLU A 65 -14.35 15.79 -7.47
C GLU A 65 -15.67 15.01 -7.55
N VAL A 66 -16.52 15.15 -6.55
CA VAL A 66 -17.85 14.54 -6.51
C VAL A 66 -18.73 15.19 -7.58
N VAL A 67 -19.25 14.39 -8.51
CA VAL A 67 -20.14 14.84 -9.60
C VAL A 67 -21.57 14.36 -9.41
N GLU A 68 -21.77 13.28 -8.65
CA GLU A 68 -23.11 12.76 -8.32
C GLU A 68 -23.09 12.13 -6.92
N VAL A 69 -24.20 12.26 -6.18
CA VAL A 69 -24.36 11.74 -4.82
C VAL A 69 -25.67 11.00 -4.69
N GLY A 70 -25.64 9.81 -4.13
CA GLY A 70 -26.82 9.03 -3.78
C GLY A 70 -27.66 9.72 -2.69
N ARG A 71 -28.96 9.53 -2.71
CA ARG A 71 -29.94 10.27 -1.86
C ARG A 71 -29.76 10.04 -0.35
N GLY A 72 -29.16 8.95 0.06
CA GLY A 72 -28.90 8.60 1.46
C GLY A 72 -27.54 9.10 1.98
N ASN A 73 -26.69 9.65 1.11
CA ASN A 73 -25.41 10.21 1.51
C ASN A 73 -25.57 11.66 1.95
N SER A 74 -25.47 11.91 3.25
CA SER A 74 -25.60 13.25 3.83
C SER A 74 -24.29 13.94 4.13
N LYS A 75 -23.15 13.26 3.94
CA LYS A 75 -21.81 13.80 4.24
C LYS A 75 -21.20 14.58 3.07
N LEU A 76 -21.43 14.10 1.86
CA LEU A 76 -20.84 14.66 0.65
C LEU A 76 -21.82 15.47 -0.18
N LYS A 77 -21.32 16.42 -0.94
CA LYS A 77 -22.07 17.20 -1.94
C LYS A 77 -21.30 17.29 -3.25
N VAL A 78 -22.00 17.53 -4.35
CA VAL A 78 -21.38 17.80 -5.65
C VAL A 78 -20.43 18.99 -5.54
N GLY A 79 -19.24 18.85 -6.10
CA GLY A 79 -18.14 19.81 -6.03
C GLY A 79 -17.14 19.54 -4.89
N ASP A 80 -17.43 18.65 -3.93
CA ASP A 80 -16.45 18.28 -2.92
C ASP A 80 -15.28 17.52 -3.58
N ARG A 81 -14.05 17.92 -3.25
CA ARG A 81 -12.84 17.13 -3.56
C ARG A 81 -12.61 16.10 -2.48
N ILE A 82 -12.50 14.84 -2.86
CA ILE A 82 -12.35 13.74 -1.89
C ILE A 82 -11.19 12.81 -2.25
N VAL A 83 -10.52 12.30 -1.21
CA VAL A 83 -9.64 11.12 -1.32
C VAL A 83 -10.47 9.88 -0.98
N VAL A 84 -10.28 8.82 -1.77
CA VAL A 84 -11.00 7.56 -1.65
C VAL A 84 -10.05 6.48 -1.14
N PRO A 85 -10.28 5.90 0.06
CA PRO A 85 -9.48 4.78 0.56
C PRO A 85 -9.58 3.56 -0.35
N PHE A 86 -8.50 2.83 -0.47
CA PHE A 86 -8.49 1.60 -1.28
C PHE A 86 -9.44 0.51 -0.75
N THR A 87 -9.74 0.50 0.55
CA THR A 87 -10.68 -0.43 1.17
C THR A 87 -12.08 0.17 1.26
N ILE A 88 -13.08 -0.64 0.92
CA ILE A 88 -14.50 -0.27 1.00
C ILE A 88 -15.05 -0.68 2.36
N SER A 89 -15.71 0.24 3.09
CA SER A 89 -16.17 0.00 4.46
C SER A 89 -17.55 0.56 4.71
N CYS A 90 -18.43 -0.22 5.35
CA CYS A 90 -19.83 0.16 5.58
C CYS A 90 -20.03 1.11 6.79
N GLY A 91 -19.04 1.25 7.68
CA GLY A 91 -19.08 2.08 8.87
C GLY A 91 -19.92 1.55 10.06
N ALA A 92 -20.72 0.50 9.88
CA ALA A 92 -21.73 0.09 10.87
C ALA A 92 -21.68 -1.39 11.29
N CYS A 93 -20.79 -2.22 10.72
CA CYS A 93 -20.58 -3.58 11.17
C CYS A 93 -19.66 -3.63 12.40
N ARG A 94 -19.57 -4.77 13.06
CA ARG A 94 -18.73 -4.96 14.25
C ARG A 94 -17.27 -4.54 13.99
N MET A 95 -16.69 -4.93 12.86
CA MET A 95 -15.32 -4.60 12.53
C MET A 95 -15.13 -3.10 12.31
N CYS A 96 -16.01 -2.44 11.54
CA CYS A 96 -15.95 -1.00 11.33
C CYS A 96 -16.11 -0.23 12.65
N SER A 97 -17.05 -0.63 13.52
CA SER A 97 -17.27 -0.01 14.84
C SER A 97 -16.07 -0.19 15.79
N SER A 98 -15.22 -1.18 15.52
CA SER A 98 -13.96 -1.41 16.26
C SER A 98 -12.75 -0.75 15.59
N GLY A 99 -12.94 0.06 14.53
CA GLY A 99 -11.85 0.69 13.78
C GLY A 99 -11.08 -0.25 12.85
N LEU A 100 -11.58 -1.48 12.64
CA LEU A 100 -10.96 -2.50 11.79
C LEU A 100 -11.57 -2.48 10.38
N PHE A 101 -11.46 -1.36 9.69
CA PHE A 101 -12.16 -1.07 8.45
C PHE A 101 -11.83 -2.03 7.30
N SER A 102 -10.57 -2.45 7.16
CA SER A 102 -10.14 -3.41 6.13
C SER A 102 -10.72 -4.83 6.33
N LEU A 103 -11.39 -5.07 7.46
CA LEU A 103 -12.10 -6.31 7.79
C LEU A 103 -13.60 -6.13 7.75
N CYS A 104 -14.13 -5.14 7.03
CA CYS A 104 -15.57 -4.88 6.94
C CYS A 104 -16.34 -6.13 6.51
N GLU A 105 -17.34 -6.51 7.33
CA GLU A 105 -18.13 -7.73 7.14
C GLU A 105 -19.19 -7.61 6.03
N ARG A 106 -19.41 -6.40 5.48
CA ARG A 106 -20.54 -6.12 4.56
C ARG A 106 -20.13 -5.60 3.20
N SER A 107 -18.90 -5.11 3.03
CA SER A 107 -18.50 -4.45 1.79
C SER A 107 -18.07 -5.40 0.68
N ASN A 108 -17.69 -6.63 1.01
CA ASN A 108 -17.29 -7.62 0.00
C ASN A 108 -18.45 -8.55 -0.35
N PRO A 109 -19.10 -8.43 -1.52
CA PRO A 109 -20.20 -9.32 -1.93
C PRO A 109 -19.72 -10.75 -2.21
N LYS A 110 -18.42 -10.98 -2.32
CA LYS A 110 -17.79 -12.29 -2.55
C LYS A 110 -17.13 -12.88 -1.30
N ALA A 111 -17.41 -12.34 -0.11
CA ALA A 111 -16.81 -12.76 1.16
C ALA A 111 -16.89 -14.28 1.41
N ALA A 112 -18.01 -14.92 1.09
CA ALA A 112 -18.16 -16.38 1.24
C ALA A 112 -17.24 -17.17 0.27
N MET A 113 -17.09 -16.70 -0.97
CA MET A 113 -16.17 -17.28 -1.95
C MET A 113 -14.73 -17.09 -1.50
N GLN A 114 -14.36 -15.89 -1.07
CA GLN A 114 -13.03 -15.57 -0.53
C GLN A 114 -12.69 -16.47 0.66
N ALA A 115 -13.58 -16.59 1.65
CA ALA A 115 -13.37 -17.45 2.80
C ALA A 115 -13.16 -18.92 2.42
N LYS A 116 -13.86 -19.40 1.38
CA LYS A 116 -13.67 -20.79 0.87
C LYS A 116 -12.30 -20.99 0.21
N GLN A 117 -11.78 -19.97 -0.49
CA GLN A 117 -10.53 -20.10 -1.25
C GLN A 117 -9.28 -19.83 -0.41
N ILE A 118 -9.29 -18.81 0.44
CA ILE A 118 -8.13 -18.38 1.22
C ILE A 118 -8.29 -18.53 2.75
N GLY A 119 -9.44 -19.04 3.21
CA GLY A 119 -9.68 -19.37 4.63
C GLY A 119 -10.32 -18.25 5.47
N TYR A 120 -10.40 -17.03 4.96
CA TYR A 120 -10.95 -15.87 5.69
C TYR A 120 -11.51 -14.82 4.73
N PRO A 121 -12.55 -14.04 5.13
CA PRO A 121 -13.05 -12.91 4.37
C PRO A 121 -12.35 -11.61 4.79
N THR A 122 -12.31 -10.65 3.86
CA THR A 122 -11.89 -9.25 4.10
C THR A 122 -12.88 -8.28 3.47
N ALA A 123 -12.66 -6.98 3.66
CA ALA A 123 -13.42 -5.92 2.99
C ALA A 123 -13.30 -5.99 1.46
N GLY A 124 -14.20 -5.33 0.75
CA GLY A 124 -14.08 -5.07 -0.69
C GLY A 124 -12.92 -4.11 -0.98
N LEU A 125 -12.29 -4.26 -2.15
CA LEU A 125 -11.21 -3.41 -2.64
C LEU A 125 -11.53 -2.86 -4.01
N PHE A 126 -11.15 -1.61 -4.26
CA PHE A 126 -11.19 -1.03 -5.61
C PHE A 126 -10.10 -1.64 -6.50
N GLY A 127 -10.38 -1.79 -7.79
CA GLY A 127 -9.39 -2.17 -8.80
C GLY A 127 -8.66 -3.47 -8.50
N TYR A 128 -9.31 -4.42 -7.83
CA TYR A 128 -8.72 -5.68 -7.42
C TYR A 128 -9.58 -6.88 -7.87
N SER A 129 -9.10 -8.10 -7.64
CA SER A 129 -9.70 -9.33 -8.16
C SER A 129 -11.10 -9.63 -7.62
N GLU A 130 -11.78 -10.60 -8.22
CA GLU A 130 -13.12 -11.05 -7.81
C GLU A 130 -13.18 -11.49 -6.34
N LEU A 131 -12.07 -11.97 -5.77
CA LEU A 131 -11.98 -12.32 -4.34
C LEU A 131 -12.33 -11.15 -3.42
N TYR A 132 -12.07 -9.93 -3.87
CA TYR A 132 -12.30 -8.70 -3.11
C TYR A 132 -13.54 -7.92 -3.60
N GLY A 133 -14.44 -8.60 -4.32
CA GLY A 133 -15.73 -8.05 -4.74
C GLY A 133 -15.77 -7.54 -6.17
N ARG A 134 -14.65 -7.52 -6.90
CA ARG A 134 -14.53 -7.06 -8.30
C ARG A 134 -15.08 -5.65 -8.51
N PHE A 135 -14.75 -4.73 -7.59
CA PHE A 135 -15.10 -3.33 -7.75
C PHE A 135 -14.20 -2.67 -8.80
N PRO A 136 -14.78 -1.88 -9.73
CA PRO A 136 -13.96 -1.10 -10.67
C PRO A 136 -12.96 -0.22 -9.92
N GLY A 137 -11.77 -0.07 -10.48
CA GLY A 137 -10.71 0.77 -9.94
C GLY A 137 -10.80 2.22 -10.41
N GLY A 138 -9.94 3.06 -9.84
CA GLY A 138 -9.90 4.49 -10.09
C GLY A 138 -8.86 4.93 -11.12
N GLN A 139 -8.18 4.02 -11.82
CA GLN A 139 -7.39 4.38 -13.01
C GLN A 139 -8.33 4.54 -14.21
N ALA A 140 -9.26 5.49 -14.06
CA ALA A 140 -10.37 5.78 -14.97
C ALA A 140 -10.77 7.25 -14.86
N GLN A 141 -11.53 7.74 -15.82
CA GLN A 141 -12.03 9.12 -15.80
C GLN A 141 -13.07 9.38 -14.69
N TYR A 142 -13.86 8.36 -14.35
CA TYR A 142 -14.87 8.42 -13.28
C TYR A 142 -14.81 7.15 -12.42
N LEU A 143 -15.19 7.27 -11.16
CA LEU A 143 -15.27 6.16 -10.22
C LEU A 143 -16.54 6.24 -9.40
N ARG A 144 -17.29 5.13 -9.30
CA ARG A 144 -18.34 4.96 -8.29
C ARG A 144 -17.71 4.55 -6.96
N VAL A 145 -18.03 5.28 -5.90
CA VAL A 145 -17.54 5.05 -4.54
C VAL A 145 -18.68 4.53 -3.66
N PRO A 146 -18.73 3.22 -3.36
CA PRO A 146 -19.68 2.65 -2.40
C PRO A 146 -19.42 3.17 -0.98
N PHE A 147 -20.49 3.37 -0.19
CA PHE A 147 -20.40 3.88 1.18
C PHE A 147 -19.53 5.14 1.28
N ALA A 148 -19.67 6.06 0.33
CA ALA A 148 -18.83 7.24 0.21
C ALA A 148 -18.89 8.17 1.43
N ASP A 149 -19.99 8.11 2.19
CA ASP A 149 -20.20 8.83 3.45
C ASP A 149 -19.27 8.35 4.60
N VAL A 150 -18.73 7.14 4.50
CA VAL A 150 -17.79 6.56 5.50
C VAL A 150 -16.37 6.56 4.98
N GLY A 151 -16.20 6.14 3.73
CA GLY A 151 -14.88 5.87 3.16
C GLY A 151 -14.07 7.12 2.84
N SER A 152 -14.68 8.26 2.58
CA SER A 152 -14.00 9.41 1.99
C SER A 152 -13.68 10.50 3.00
N VAL A 153 -12.60 11.25 2.73
CA VAL A 153 -12.27 12.52 3.41
C VAL A 153 -12.34 13.67 2.41
N VAL A 154 -13.00 14.76 2.82
CA VAL A 154 -13.09 15.99 2.01
C VAL A 154 -11.80 16.79 2.16
N ILE A 155 -11.25 17.23 1.04
CA ILE A 155 -9.97 17.92 0.97
C ILE A 155 -10.19 19.42 0.80
N PRO A 156 -9.56 20.26 1.64
CA PRO A 156 -9.58 21.73 1.47
C PRO A 156 -8.94 22.17 0.15
N ASP A 157 -9.48 23.22 -0.46
CA ASP A 157 -8.99 23.75 -1.76
C ASP A 157 -7.53 24.23 -1.73
N ALA A 158 -7.03 24.60 -0.56
CA ALA A 158 -5.66 25.08 -0.37
C ALA A 158 -4.57 24.02 -0.57
N ILE A 159 -4.93 22.72 -0.59
CA ILE A 159 -3.99 21.61 -0.71
C ILE A 159 -4.11 20.96 -2.09
N SER A 160 -2.98 20.74 -2.75
CA SER A 160 -2.92 20.11 -4.07
C SER A 160 -3.23 18.61 -4.01
N ASP A 161 -3.66 18.05 -5.14
CA ASP A 161 -3.91 16.62 -5.30
C ASP A 161 -2.65 15.78 -4.99
N ASP A 162 -1.47 16.25 -5.45
CA ASP A 162 -0.20 15.55 -5.22
C ASP A 162 0.14 15.39 -3.73
N GLN A 163 -0.29 16.33 -2.90
CA GLN A 163 -0.04 16.30 -1.46
C GLN A 163 -0.97 15.37 -0.69
N VAL A 164 -2.14 15.03 -1.25
CA VAL A 164 -3.16 14.27 -0.51
C VAL A 164 -3.53 12.93 -1.13
N LEU A 165 -3.21 12.70 -2.41
CA LEU A 165 -3.55 11.46 -3.11
C LEU A 165 -3.18 10.20 -2.32
N PHE A 166 -2.01 10.20 -1.69
CA PHE A 166 -1.47 9.03 -0.99
C PHE A 166 -2.12 8.76 0.37
N LEU A 167 -3.04 9.61 0.83
CA LEU A 167 -3.95 9.28 1.92
C LEU A 167 -4.89 8.13 1.54
N SER A 168 -5.07 7.85 0.25
CA SER A 168 -5.89 6.74 -0.24
C SER A 168 -5.34 5.35 0.14
N ASP A 169 -4.00 5.22 0.30
CA ASP A 169 -3.34 3.92 0.57
C ASP A 169 -1.98 4.05 1.29
N ILE A 170 -0.92 4.40 0.52
CA ILE A 170 0.47 4.13 0.92
C ILE A 170 0.95 4.96 2.11
N PHE A 171 0.41 6.16 2.32
CA PHE A 171 0.76 6.95 3.50
C PHE A 171 0.13 6.37 4.77
N PRO A 172 -1.19 6.10 4.85
CA PRO A 172 -1.78 5.33 5.95
C PRO A 172 -1.11 3.99 6.19
N THR A 173 -0.72 3.28 5.12
CA THR A 173 -0.07 1.98 5.22
C THR A 173 1.31 2.07 5.87
N GLY A 174 2.14 3.02 5.44
CA GLY A 174 3.43 3.28 6.07
C GLY A 174 3.30 3.80 7.51
N TYR A 175 2.27 4.63 7.78
CA TYR A 175 2.03 5.13 9.12
C TYR A 175 1.57 4.02 10.07
N MET A 176 0.60 3.20 9.68
CA MET A 176 0.17 2.04 10.47
C MET A 176 1.33 1.07 10.73
N ALA A 177 2.20 0.88 9.74
CA ALA A 177 3.38 0.03 9.91
C ALA A 177 4.31 0.55 11.01
N ALA A 178 4.54 1.86 11.06
CA ALA A 178 5.32 2.50 12.12
C ALA A 178 4.57 2.53 13.48
N GLU A 179 3.27 2.80 13.49
CA GLU A 179 2.43 2.77 14.70
C GLU A 179 2.43 1.37 15.34
N ASN A 180 2.40 0.31 14.53
CA ASN A 180 2.51 -1.08 15.00
C ASN A 180 3.80 -1.36 15.78
N CYS A 181 4.85 -0.57 15.57
CA CYS A 181 6.12 -0.73 16.27
C CYS A 181 6.09 -0.21 17.72
N ASP A 182 5.04 0.51 18.15
CA ASP A 182 4.93 1.14 19.47
C ASP A 182 6.18 1.97 19.82
N ILE A 183 6.64 2.78 18.87
CA ILE A 183 7.89 3.53 18.96
C ILE A 183 7.90 4.48 20.15
N ARG A 184 8.98 4.47 20.91
CA ARG A 184 9.23 5.38 22.04
C ARG A 184 10.46 6.24 21.75
N PRO A 185 10.56 7.45 22.33
CA PRO A 185 11.77 8.27 22.22
C PRO A 185 13.04 7.49 22.59
N GLY A 186 14.08 7.66 21.79
CA GLY A 186 15.35 6.95 21.96
C GLY A 186 15.43 5.59 21.28
N GLN A 187 14.36 5.11 20.67
CA GLN A 187 14.34 3.80 19.99
C GLN A 187 14.76 3.88 18.54
N SER A 188 15.28 2.75 18.05
CA SER A 188 15.71 2.52 16.68
C SER A 188 14.73 1.62 15.92
N VAL A 189 14.52 1.96 14.63
CA VAL A 189 13.66 1.19 13.73
C VAL A 189 14.43 0.84 12.47
N ALA A 190 14.42 -0.42 12.05
CA ALA A 190 14.91 -0.80 10.73
C ALA A 190 13.73 -1.01 9.76
N VAL A 191 13.86 -0.54 8.52
CA VAL A 191 12.85 -0.68 7.47
C VAL A 191 13.45 -1.43 6.30
N PHE A 192 12.99 -2.64 6.07
CA PHE A 192 13.31 -3.46 4.91
C PHE A 192 12.37 -3.11 3.75
N GLY A 193 12.94 -2.64 2.64
CA GLY A 193 12.19 -2.11 1.50
C GLY A 193 11.93 -0.61 1.61
N CYS A 194 12.54 0.16 0.70
CA CYS A 194 12.36 1.61 0.57
C CYS A 194 11.47 1.96 -0.65
N GLY A 195 10.53 1.08 -1.00
CA GLY A 195 9.45 1.41 -1.93
C GLY A 195 8.53 2.50 -1.34
N PRO A 196 7.47 2.89 -2.07
CA PRO A 196 6.58 3.97 -1.60
C PRO A 196 6.04 3.78 -0.18
N VAL A 197 5.61 2.58 0.19
CA VAL A 197 5.16 2.26 1.57
C VAL A 197 6.31 2.38 2.57
N GLY A 198 7.49 1.82 2.23
CA GLY A 198 8.66 1.89 3.10
C GLY A 198 9.15 3.31 3.34
N LEU A 199 9.14 4.16 2.32
CA LEU A 199 9.49 5.59 2.44
C LEU A 199 8.53 6.34 3.36
N PHE A 200 7.21 6.04 3.29
CA PHE A 200 6.27 6.58 4.26
C PHE A 200 6.46 5.97 5.66
N ALA A 201 6.81 4.70 5.77
CA ALA A 201 7.12 4.08 7.06
C ALA A 201 8.35 4.73 7.73
N ILE A 202 9.40 5.04 6.96
CA ILE A 202 10.58 5.78 7.42
C ILE A 202 10.20 7.16 7.97
N LYS A 203 9.46 7.96 7.18
CA LYS A 203 9.01 9.29 7.62
C LYS A 203 8.08 9.20 8.84
N SER A 204 7.18 8.22 8.86
CA SER A 204 6.25 8.00 9.97
C SER A 204 6.97 7.55 11.24
N ALA A 205 8.02 6.74 11.14
CA ALA A 205 8.83 6.35 12.29
C ALA A 205 9.47 7.59 12.97
N PHE A 206 10.01 8.53 12.19
CA PHE A 206 10.50 9.79 12.74
C PHE A 206 9.38 10.66 13.35
N LEU A 207 8.21 10.77 12.67
CA LEU A 207 7.05 11.49 13.18
C LEU A 207 6.56 10.92 14.54
N LEU A 208 6.69 9.61 14.73
CA LEU A 208 6.32 8.90 15.96
C LEU A 208 7.43 8.87 17.00
N GLY A 209 8.59 9.49 16.75
CA GLY A 209 9.64 9.72 17.75
C GLY A 209 10.80 8.73 17.72
N ALA A 210 11.00 7.97 16.65
CA ALA A 210 12.23 7.18 16.46
C ALA A 210 13.46 8.11 16.49
N GLU A 211 14.47 7.73 17.28
CA GLU A 211 15.74 8.45 17.30
C GLU A 211 16.59 8.11 16.08
N LYS A 212 16.54 6.85 15.66
CA LYS A 212 17.28 6.33 14.53
C LYS A 212 16.39 5.47 13.64
N VAL A 213 16.46 5.68 12.33
CA VAL A 213 15.84 4.81 11.34
C VAL A 213 16.93 4.27 10.40
N ILE A 214 16.96 2.96 10.20
CA ILE A 214 17.86 2.27 9.30
C ILE A 214 17.04 1.77 8.11
N ALA A 215 17.32 2.30 6.92
CA ALA A 215 16.61 1.99 5.69
C ALA A 215 17.41 1.01 4.84
N ILE A 216 16.81 -0.07 4.39
CA ILE A 216 17.48 -1.19 3.72
C ILE A 216 16.78 -1.47 2.40
N ASP A 217 17.50 -1.33 1.27
CA ASP A 217 16.98 -1.61 -0.08
C ASP A 217 18.16 -1.96 -1.01
N THR A 218 17.87 -2.31 -2.26
CA THR A 218 18.88 -2.53 -3.32
C THR A 218 18.88 -1.41 -4.34
N ILE A 219 17.88 -0.53 -4.36
CA ILE A 219 17.68 0.50 -5.38
C ILE A 219 18.26 1.83 -4.92
N PRO A 220 19.32 2.34 -5.60
CA PRO A 220 20.06 3.54 -5.15
C PRO A 220 19.16 4.78 -5.02
N GLU A 221 18.20 4.98 -5.94
CA GLU A 221 17.29 6.12 -5.94
C GLU A 221 16.36 6.10 -4.72
N ARG A 222 15.89 4.93 -4.33
CA ARG A 222 15.07 4.73 -3.12
C ARG A 222 15.88 4.99 -1.85
N LEU A 223 17.11 4.46 -1.79
CA LEU A 223 18.04 4.74 -0.69
C LEU A 223 18.40 6.23 -0.61
N ALA A 224 18.49 6.93 -1.74
CA ALA A 224 18.73 8.37 -1.75
C ALA A 224 17.57 9.14 -1.08
N LEU A 225 16.29 8.79 -1.39
CA LEU A 225 15.13 9.39 -0.73
C LEU A 225 15.06 9.04 0.76
N ALA A 226 15.40 7.81 1.14
CA ALA A 226 15.47 7.39 2.54
C ALA A 226 16.51 8.22 3.31
N ARG A 227 17.68 8.43 2.71
CA ARG A 227 18.75 9.30 3.30
C ARG A 227 18.28 10.75 3.43
N GLN A 228 17.58 11.30 2.43
CA GLN A 228 17.00 12.64 2.50
C GLN A 228 15.94 12.76 3.61
N ALA A 229 15.24 11.66 3.93
CA ALA A 229 14.32 11.61 5.06
C ALA A 229 15.02 11.51 6.44
N GLY A 230 16.36 11.40 6.46
CA GLY A 230 17.16 11.33 7.68
C GLY A 230 17.56 9.91 8.11
N ALA A 231 17.27 8.88 7.32
CA ALA A 231 17.63 7.52 7.67
C ALA A 231 19.10 7.19 7.36
N GLU A 232 19.70 6.34 8.19
CA GLU A 232 20.92 5.59 7.83
C GLU A 232 20.53 4.55 6.78
N VAL A 233 21.36 4.41 5.72
CA VAL A 233 21.00 3.52 4.62
C VAL A 233 21.97 2.38 4.46
N LEU A 234 21.47 1.18 4.22
CA LEU A 234 22.25 -0.03 3.98
C LEU A 234 21.80 -0.70 2.68
N ASP A 235 22.77 -1.30 1.99
CA ASP A 235 22.50 -2.14 0.83
C ASP A 235 22.11 -3.55 1.30
N TYR A 236 20.91 -3.99 0.89
CA TYR A 236 20.40 -5.32 1.22
C TYR A 236 21.29 -6.46 0.71
N THR A 237 22.06 -6.25 -0.37
CA THR A 237 22.96 -7.26 -0.97
C THR A 237 24.26 -7.44 -0.23
N SER A 238 24.54 -6.61 0.79
CA SER A 238 25.77 -6.72 1.60
C SER A 238 25.81 -8.04 2.36
N GLU A 239 26.91 -8.79 2.24
CA GLU A 239 27.15 -10.00 3.03
C GLU A 239 27.24 -9.73 4.53
N GLU A 240 27.58 -8.49 4.90
CA GLU A 240 27.71 -8.01 6.28
C GLU A 240 26.45 -7.32 6.80
N LEU A 241 25.32 -7.36 6.08
CA LEU A 241 24.11 -6.60 6.39
C LEU A 241 23.69 -6.74 7.86
N GLN A 242 23.60 -7.96 8.39
CA GLN A 242 23.21 -8.21 9.78
C GLN A 242 24.20 -7.57 10.78
N GLN A 243 25.50 -7.64 10.50
CA GLN A 243 26.51 -7.01 11.35
C GLN A 243 26.42 -5.49 11.29
N GLN A 244 26.23 -4.91 10.11
CA GLN A 244 26.05 -3.46 9.95
C GLN A 244 24.82 -2.93 10.72
N ILE A 245 23.70 -3.68 10.70
CA ILE A 245 22.50 -3.34 11.50
C ILE A 245 22.82 -3.37 13.00
N ILE A 246 23.53 -4.40 13.46
CA ILE A 246 23.93 -4.56 14.86
C ILE A 246 24.86 -3.42 15.28
N ASP A 247 25.84 -3.06 14.46
CA ASP A 247 26.80 -1.97 14.75
C ASP A 247 26.09 -0.62 14.87
N LEU A 248 25.11 -0.34 14.00
CA LEU A 248 24.30 0.88 14.04
C LEU A 248 23.37 0.95 15.26
N THR A 249 23.15 -0.18 15.94
CA THR A 249 22.22 -0.32 17.08
C THR A 249 22.96 -0.71 18.38
N ASN A 250 24.23 -0.30 18.55
CA ASN A 250 25.04 -0.52 19.72
C ASN A 250 25.14 -2.01 20.14
N GLY A 251 25.18 -2.92 19.18
CA GLY A 251 25.34 -4.36 19.42
C GLY A 251 24.06 -5.12 19.76
N GLN A 252 22.89 -4.46 19.81
CA GLN A 252 21.64 -5.07 20.26
C GLN A 252 20.66 -5.47 19.17
N GLY A 253 20.76 -4.86 18.00
CA GLY A 253 19.73 -4.88 16.95
C GLY A 253 18.66 -3.79 17.18
N PRO A 254 17.88 -3.44 16.15
CA PRO A 254 16.83 -2.42 16.23
C PRO A 254 15.69 -2.83 17.18
N ASP A 255 15.11 -1.85 17.86
CA ASP A 255 13.97 -2.04 18.77
C ASP A 255 12.74 -2.56 18.06
N ALA A 256 12.53 -2.09 16.83
CA ALA A 256 11.49 -2.58 15.94
C ALA A 256 11.98 -2.68 14.50
N VAL A 257 11.32 -3.54 13.74
CA VAL A 257 11.61 -3.72 12.31
C VAL A 257 10.31 -3.69 11.52
N ILE A 258 10.35 -3.00 10.37
CA ILE A 258 9.24 -2.94 9.41
C ILE A 258 9.67 -3.69 8.15
N GLU A 259 8.87 -4.68 7.74
CA GLU A 259 9.06 -5.43 6.51
C GLU A 259 8.08 -4.91 5.44
N ALA A 260 8.56 -4.08 4.52
CA ALA A 260 7.77 -3.41 3.49
C ALA A 260 8.09 -3.88 2.06
N VAL A 261 8.61 -5.11 1.91
CA VAL A 261 8.93 -5.74 0.62
C VAL A 261 7.84 -6.73 0.20
N GLY A 262 7.42 -7.60 1.14
CA GLY A 262 6.48 -8.66 0.85
C GLY A 262 7.03 -9.71 -0.13
N MET A 263 6.15 -10.22 -1.00
CA MET A 263 6.48 -11.29 -1.96
C MET A 263 7.41 -10.85 -3.10
N GLU A 264 7.74 -9.57 -3.23
CA GLU A 264 8.74 -9.07 -4.20
C GLU A 264 10.20 -9.27 -3.73
N SER A 265 10.41 -9.86 -2.55
CA SER A 265 11.75 -10.06 -2.01
C SER A 265 12.56 -11.07 -2.84
N HIS A 266 13.85 -10.79 -3.00
CA HIS A 266 14.81 -11.67 -3.66
C HIS A 266 15.90 -12.07 -2.65
N GLY A 267 16.38 -13.32 -2.72
CA GLY A 267 17.52 -13.75 -1.92
C GLY A 267 18.81 -13.03 -2.35
N ALA A 268 19.69 -12.79 -1.41
CA ALA A 268 20.97 -12.08 -1.64
C ALA A 268 22.01 -12.89 -2.46
N GLY A 269 21.71 -14.10 -2.89
CA GLY A 269 22.63 -14.82 -3.77
C GLY A 269 22.44 -16.32 -3.87
N GLY A 270 22.75 -16.82 -5.02
CA GLY A 270 22.93 -18.22 -5.36
C GLY A 270 22.00 -18.72 -6.45
N VAL A 271 22.57 -19.34 -7.47
CA VAL A 271 21.86 -19.97 -8.60
C VAL A 271 20.79 -20.98 -8.13
N ILE A 272 21.01 -21.62 -6.97
CA ILE A 272 20.10 -22.62 -6.39
C ILE A 272 18.82 -21.96 -5.85
N GLU A 273 18.92 -20.81 -5.17
CA GLU A 273 17.77 -20.06 -4.67
C GLU A 273 16.91 -19.50 -5.81
N THR A 274 17.56 -19.01 -6.87
CA THR A 274 16.88 -18.53 -8.08
C THR A 274 16.15 -19.67 -8.81
N LEU A 275 16.74 -20.87 -8.88
CA LEU A 275 16.12 -22.03 -9.49
C LEU A 275 14.95 -22.55 -8.65
N GLN A 276 15.06 -22.61 -7.31
CA GLN A 276 13.97 -22.98 -6.43
C GLN A 276 12.81 -21.98 -6.49
N SER A 277 13.08 -20.69 -6.56
CA SER A 277 12.05 -19.66 -6.66
C SER A 277 11.29 -19.66 -7.99
N ASN A 278 11.91 -20.16 -9.06
CA ASN A 278 11.28 -20.31 -10.38
C ASN A 278 10.48 -21.61 -10.56
N LEU A 279 10.80 -22.64 -9.73
CA LEU A 279 10.14 -23.95 -9.78
C LEU A 279 8.92 -24.06 -8.87
N THR A 280 8.88 -23.26 -7.81
CA THR A 280 7.72 -23.15 -6.92
C THR A 280 7.18 -21.73 -7.03
N ALA A 281 5.91 -21.56 -7.37
CA ALA A 281 5.19 -20.30 -7.24
C ALA A 281 5.03 -19.92 -5.75
N SER A 282 6.01 -20.25 -4.91
CA SER A 282 6.01 -20.03 -3.48
C SER A 282 6.44 -18.60 -3.19
N GLU A 283 5.76 -17.98 -2.27
CA GLU A 283 6.09 -16.68 -1.69
C GLU A 283 7.56 -16.63 -1.24
N ARG A 284 8.18 -15.48 -1.44
CA ARG A 284 9.60 -15.26 -1.20
C ARG A 284 9.81 -14.48 0.10
N PRO A 285 9.92 -15.15 1.28
CA PRO A 285 9.97 -14.47 2.57
C PRO A 285 11.39 -14.03 2.97
N TYR A 286 12.30 -13.80 2.02
CA TYR A 286 13.70 -13.51 2.35
C TYR A 286 13.83 -12.25 3.20
N ALA A 287 13.19 -11.15 2.80
CA ALA A 287 13.21 -9.90 3.55
C ALA A 287 12.55 -10.05 4.93
N LEU A 288 11.44 -10.78 5.03
CA LEU A 288 10.77 -11.07 6.29
C LEU A 288 11.68 -11.85 7.25
N ASN A 289 12.35 -12.89 6.76
CA ASN A 289 13.25 -13.67 7.59
C ASN A 289 14.47 -12.86 8.06
N GLN A 290 15.04 -12.01 7.19
CA GLN A 290 16.11 -11.10 7.58
C GLN A 290 15.62 -10.06 8.61
N ALA A 291 14.42 -9.52 8.45
CA ALA A 291 13.78 -8.61 9.40
C ALA A 291 13.60 -9.24 10.79
N ILE A 292 13.11 -10.49 10.85
CA ILE A 292 12.96 -11.28 12.10
C ILE A 292 14.34 -11.49 12.76
N LEU A 293 15.36 -11.84 11.97
CA LEU A 293 16.71 -12.10 12.49
C LEU A 293 17.39 -10.80 12.97
N ALA A 294 17.16 -9.66 12.33
CA ALA A 294 17.74 -8.38 12.71
C ALA A 294 17.16 -7.81 14.02
N CYS A 295 15.85 -7.99 14.24
CA CYS A 295 15.15 -7.42 15.40
C CYS A 295 15.77 -7.90 16.72
N ARG A 296 15.99 -6.99 17.69
CA ARG A 296 16.49 -7.37 19.03
C ARG A 296 15.54 -8.30 19.77
N PRO A 297 16.02 -9.09 20.76
CA PRO A 297 15.13 -9.83 21.65
C PRO A 297 14.08 -8.90 22.32
N GLY A 298 12.85 -9.38 22.40
CA GLY A 298 11.71 -8.63 22.94
C GLY A 298 11.22 -7.48 22.06
N GLY A 299 11.72 -7.35 20.81
CA GLY A 299 11.32 -6.31 19.88
C GLY A 299 10.03 -6.62 19.10
N THR A 300 9.65 -5.69 18.22
CA THR A 300 8.44 -5.81 17.39
C THR A 300 8.82 -5.88 15.91
N VAL A 301 8.18 -6.79 15.16
CA VAL A 301 8.26 -6.84 13.69
C VAL A 301 6.89 -6.47 13.13
N SER A 302 6.81 -5.35 12.42
CA SER A 302 5.63 -4.89 11.69
C SER A 302 5.72 -5.32 10.23
N ILE A 303 4.64 -5.91 9.70
CA ILE A 303 4.64 -6.54 8.38
C ILE A 303 3.51 -5.91 7.53
N PRO A 304 3.74 -4.75 6.90
CA PRO A 304 2.84 -4.20 5.88
C PRO A 304 3.04 -4.87 4.51
N GLY A 305 4.11 -5.63 4.31
CA GLY A 305 4.39 -6.36 3.07
C GLY A 305 3.25 -7.30 2.70
N VAL A 306 2.93 -7.36 1.40
CA VAL A 306 1.85 -8.22 0.89
C VAL A 306 2.35 -9.63 0.67
N PHE A 307 1.67 -10.60 1.30
CA PHE A 307 1.84 -12.03 1.07
C PHE A 307 0.51 -12.63 0.64
N VAL A 308 0.53 -13.49 -0.38
CA VAL A 308 -0.64 -14.18 -0.93
C VAL A 308 -0.45 -15.68 -0.75
N GLY A 309 -1.45 -16.38 -0.24
CA GLY A 309 -1.37 -17.82 0.00
C GLY A 309 -1.51 -18.20 1.47
N SER A 310 -1.41 -19.51 1.75
CA SER A 310 -1.69 -20.07 3.08
C SER A 310 -0.43 -20.48 3.85
N ALA A 311 0.74 -20.52 3.22
CA ALA A 311 1.96 -21.01 3.85
C ALA A 311 3.19 -20.22 3.37
N VAL A 312 3.71 -19.37 4.24
CA VAL A 312 4.96 -18.61 4.02
C VAL A 312 6.03 -19.18 4.95
N PRO A 313 7.14 -19.73 4.42
CA PRO A 313 8.26 -20.21 5.25
C PRO A 313 8.83 -19.08 6.10
N THR A 314 8.64 -19.14 7.40
CA THR A 314 9.00 -18.07 8.33
C THR A 314 9.98 -18.56 9.39
N ALA A 315 10.95 -17.72 9.78
CA ALA A 315 11.92 -18.00 10.85
C ALA A 315 11.26 -18.04 12.25
N LEU A 316 10.20 -18.86 12.40
CA LEU A 316 9.38 -18.91 13.61
C LEU A 316 10.19 -19.31 14.85
N GLY A 317 11.23 -20.12 14.69
CA GLY A 317 12.15 -20.44 15.80
C GLY A 317 12.84 -19.20 16.37
N ALA A 318 13.23 -18.24 15.53
CA ALA A 318 13.80 -16.97 15.97
C ALA A 318 12.73 -16.08 16.64
N VAL A 319 11.50 -16.06 16.12
CA VAL A 319 10.37 -15.33 16.75
C VAL A 319 10.16 -15.82 18.18
N VAL A 320 10.08 -17.13 18.38
CA VAL A 320 9.89 -17.74 19.71
C VAL A 320 11.12 -17.52 20.60
N GLY A 321 12.33 -17.81 20.09
CA GLY A 321 13.58 -17.71 20.85
C GLY A 321 13.91 -16.30 21.32
N LYS A 322 13.54 -15.28 20.54
CA LYS A 322 13.73 -13.86 20.88
C LYS A 322 12.52 -13.23 21.58
N GLY A 323 11.39 -13.92 21.71
CA GLY A 323 10.16 -13.38 22.29
C GLY A 323 9.63 -12.17 21.50
N LEU A 324 9.63 -12.23 20.16
CA LEU A 324 9.20 -11.12 19.32
C LEU A 324 7.69 -10.96 19.28
N THR A 325 7.23 -9.69 19.14
CA THR A 325 5.86 -9.37 18.77
C THR A 325 5.78 -9.21 17.26
N LEU A 326 4.85 -9.94 16.59
CA LEU A 326 4.53 -9.72 15.19
C LEU A 326 3.22 -8.96 15.09
N LYS A 327 3.22 -7.83 14.39
CA LYS A 327 2.01 -7.05 14.09
C LYS A 327 1.87 -6.90 12.57
N THR A 328 0.70 -7.21 12.05
CA THR A 328 0.42 -7.19 10.60
C THR A 328 -1.05 -6.86 10.37
N GLY A 329 -1.43 -6.74 9.12
CA GLY A 329 -2.81 -6.55 8.67
C GLY A 329 -2.89 -5.59 7.49
N GLN A 330 -3.96 -5.75 6.71
CA GLN A 330 -4.28 -4.78 5.69
C GLN A 330 -4.73 -3.47 6.35
N THR A 331 -4.31 -2.35 5.77
CA THR A 331 -4.45 -1.05 6.42
C THR A 331 -5.91 -0.63 6.63
N HIS A 332 -6.20 -0.18 7.83
CA HIS A 332 -7.49 0.41 8.21
C HIS A 332 -7.53 1.89 7.82
N VAL A 333 -7.44 2.20 6.51
CA VAL A 333 -7.19 3.54 5.96
C VAL A 333 -8.10 4.61 6.58
N GLN A 334 -9.39 4.32 6.70
CA GLN A 334 -10.39 5.25 7.23
C GLN A 334 -10.05 5.79 8.64
N ARG A 335 -9.35 5.00 9.44
CA ARG A 335 -8.88 5.40 10.78
C ARG A 335 -7.84 6.52 10.73
N TYR A 336 -7.07 6.58 9.65
CA TYR A 336 -5.91 7.45 9.51
C TYR A 336 -6.16 8.69 8.66
N LEU A 337 -7.26 8.77 7.90
CA LEU A 337 -7.51 9.86 6.95
C LEU A 337 -7.43 11.24 7.60
N GLU A 338 -8.26 11.51 8.60
CA GLU A 338 -8.30 12.81 9.27
C GLU A 338 -6.98 13.14 10.02
N PRO A 339 -6.40 12.23 10.85
CA PRO A 339 -5.14 12.51 11.52
C PRO A 339 -3.99 12.80 10.57
N LEU A 340 -3.87 12.05 9.46
CA LEU A 340 -2.79 12.25 8.51
C LEU A 340 -3.00 13.49 7.63
N LEU A 341 -4.25 13.80 7.27
CA LEU A 341 -4.58 15.07 6.61
C LEU A 341 -4.15 16.25 7.48
N GLN A 342 -4.39 16.18 8.79
CA GLN A 342 -3.96 17.21 9.72
C GLN A 342 -2.42 17.39 9.72
N LEU A 343 -1.64 16.31 9.67
CA LEU A 343 -0.18 16.40 9.57
C LEU A 343 0.28 17.09 8.28
N ILE A 344 -0.43 16.86 7.16
CA ILE A 344 -0.16 17.54 5.89
C ILE A 344 -0.48 19.03 6.01
N LEU A 345 -1.64 19.39 6.57
CA LEU A 345 -2.08 20.78 6.77
C LEU A 345 -1.12 21.56 7.67
N GLU A 346 -0.54 20.91 8.68
CA GLU A 346 0.46 21.47 9.58
C GLU A 346 1.87 21.55 8.95
N GLY A 347 2.04 21.09 7.72
CA GLY A 347 3.34 21.07 7.03
C GLY A 347 4.37 20.11 7.64
N LYS A 348 3.94 19.15 8.48
CA LYS A 348 4.83 18.16 9.09
C LYS A 348 5.32 17.11 8.13
N ILE A 349 4.56 16.88 7.06
CA ILE A 349 4.92 15.99 5.97
C ILE A 349 4.31 16.52 4.67
N ASP A 350 5.08 16.46 3.58
CA ASP A 350 4.58 16.64 2.22
C ASP A 350 4.68 15.28 1.50
N PRO A 351 3.53 14.61 1.24
CA PRO A 351 3.53 13.31 0.58
C PRO A 351 3.99 13.32 -0.88
N SER A 352 4.05 14.48 -1.54
CA SER A 352 4.46 14.59 -2.95
C SER A 352 5.94 14.27 -3.20
N PHE A 353 6.75 14.14 -2.13
CA PHE A 353 8.21 13.93 -2.19
C PHE A 353 8.64 12.69 -2.98
N LEU A 354 7.75 11.70 -3.15
CA LEU A 354 8.09 10.44 -3.81
C LEU A 354 7.62 10.37 -5.28
N ILE A 355 6.89 11.39 -5.77
CA ILE A 355 6.37 11.38 -7.14
C ILE A 355 7.51 11.63 -8.12
N THR A 356 7.81 10.63 -8.93
CA THR A 356 8.82 10.74 -10.00
C THR A 356 8.21 10.99 -11.36
N ASP A 357 7.02 10.48 -11.60
CA ASP A 357 6.37 10.51 -12.91
C ASP A 357 4.94 11.05 -12.82
N ARG A 358 4.60 11.93 -13.78
CA ARG A 358 3.23 12.42 -13.99
C ARG A 358 2.86 12.21 -15.43
N VAL A 359 1.81 11.44 -15.68
CA VAL A 359 1.42 11.01 -17.02
C VAL A 359 -0.09 11.16 -17.25
N GLY A 360 -0.52 11.11 -18.50
CA GLY A 360 -1.93 10.93 -18.87
C GLY A 360 -2.37 9.49 -18.68
N LEU A 361 -3.69 9.26 -18.70
CA LEU A 361 -4.24 7.90 -18.60
C LEU A 361 -3.81 7.02 -19.79
N GLU A 362 -3.65 7.61 -20.96
CA GLU A 362 -3.26 6.89 -22.18
C GLU A 362 -1.83 6.35 -22.12
N ASP A 363 -0.96 6.99 -21.34
CA ASP A 363 0.43 6.56 -21.11
C ASP A 363 0.53 5.47 -20.03
N GLY A 364 -0.60 5.11 -19.40
CA GLY A 364 -0.66 4.14 -18.31
C GLY A 364 -0.01 2.80 -18.62
N PRO A 365 -0.26 2.16 -19.77
CA PRO A 365 0.36 0.88 -20.14
C PRO A 365 1.89 0.92 -20.14
N GLU A 366 2.50 1.99 -20.67
CA GLU A 366 3.96 2.20 -20.64
C GLU A 366 4.45 2.50 -19.23
N ALA A 367 3.69 3.30 -18.47
CA ALA A 367 4.02 3.63 -17.08
C ALA A 367 4.05 2.38 -16.18
N TYR A 368 3.16 1.40 -16.40
CA TYR A 368 3.21 0.12 -15.70
C TYR A 368 4.51 -0.65 -15.97
N GLN A 369 4.99 -0.65 -17.22
CA GLN A 369 6.25 -1.30 -17.58
C GLN A 369 7.43 -0.63 -16.89
N ARG A 370 7.54 0.71 -16.99
CA ARG A 370 8.61 1.49 -16.35
C ARG A 370 8.62 1.31 -14.82
N PHE A 371 7.44 1.34 -14.20
CA PHE A 371 7.31 1.17 -12.76
C PHE A 371 7.70 -0.25 -12.30
N ARG A 372 7.27 -1.28 -13.05
CA ARG A 372 7.66 -2.67 -12.80
C ARG A 372 9.18 -2.86 -12.91
N ASP A 373 9.77 -2.33 -13.97
CA ASP A 373 11.19 -2.53 -14.31
C ASP A 373 12.11 -1.53 -13.58
N LYS A 374 11.52 -0.63 -12.77
CA LYS A 374 12.24 0.40 -11.98
C LYS A 374 13.18 1.24 -12.85
N GLN A 375 12.77 1.51 -14.10
CA GLN A 375 13.57 2.24 -15.08
C GLN A 375 13.60 3.74 -14.76
N ASP A 376 14.71 4.39 -15.13
CA ASP A 376 14.89 5.84 -15.07
C ASP A 376 14.60 6.46 -13.69
N GLY A 377 14.83 5.69 -12.61
CA GLY A 377 14.55 6.15 -11.25
C GLY A 377 13.06 6.21 -10.89
N CYS A 378 12.20 5.52 -11.62
CA CYS A 378 10.75 5.50 -11.37
C CYS A 378 10.45 4.88 -10.00
N ILE A 379 9.88 5.70 -9.10
CA ILE A 379 9.48 5.31 -7.74
C ILE A 379 7.97 5.37 -7.57
N LYS A 380 7.32 6.42 -8.09
CA LYS A 380 5.87 6.59 -8.01
C LYS A 380 5.32 7.31 -9.23
N VAL A 381 4.36 6.67 -9.88
CA VAL A 381 3.63 7.21 -11.03
C VAL A 381 2.28 7.74 -10.58
N VAL A 382 2.01 8.99 -10.89
CA VAL A 382 0.69 9.64 -10.74
C VAL A 382 0.11 9.89 -12.12
N MET A 383 -1.16 9.57 -12.30
CA MET A 383 -1.91 9.78 -13.54
C MET A 383 -2.98 10.85 -13.36
N ARG A 384 -3.23 11.59 -14.45
CA ARG A 384 -4.28 12.63 -14.56
C ARG A 384 -5.31 12.19 -15.59
N PRO A 385 -6.35 11.41 -15.22
CA PRO A 385 -7.28 10.82 -16.20
C PRO A 385 -8.11 11.84 -16.98
N ASN A 386 -8.26 13.04 -16.46
CA ASN A 386 -9.03 14.14 -17.04
C ASN A 386 -8.18 15.42 -17.24
N GLY A 387 -6.86 15.30 -17.21
CA GLY A 387 -5.91 16.39 -17.39
C GLY A 387 -5.50 16.62 -18.83
#